data_496b7d7d2fd8aa0e8d3b05a358a50fed
#
_entry.id   496b7d7d2fd8aa0e8d3b05a358a50fed
#
_cell.length_a   1.000
_cell.length_b   1.000
_cell.length_c   1.000
_cell.angle_alpha   90.00
_cell.angle_beta   90.00
_cell.angle_gamma   90.00
#
_symmetry.space_group_name_H-M   'P 1'
#
loop_
_entity.id
_entity.type
_entity.pdbx_description
1 polymer ?
#
loop_
_entity_poly.entity_id
_entity_poly.type
_entity_poly.pdbx_seq_one_letter_code
_entity_poly.pdbx_strand_id
1 'polypeptide(L)'
;AGWKKYLELDNKVAGQGELELGGRKLSVVATPGLSDNAISLYDPYSDLLFTGNSFYAGRLVIRDFDAYKSSLKRLLELTSNVPVHMILGGRIEMSDYPGVDYILRSNYRPREASLQLDLAALEDASRIVLLVNGAKDIRIHNQFIVMNGVGRGARDHGWPTYTPERFRQVKLR
;
A
#
# COMPACT_ATOMS: atom_id res chain seq x y z
N ALA A 1 7.17 -12.43 -18.24
CA ALA A 1 8.35 -13.28 -17.99
C ALA A 1 9.68 -12.49 -18.11
N GLY A 2 9.80 -11.51 -19.05
CA GLY A 2 11.07 -10.81 -19.31
C GLY A 2 11.60 -9.91 -18.18
N TRP A 3 10.76 -9.10 -17.56
CA TRP A 3 11.16 -8.11 -16.56
C TRP A 3 11.67 -8.71 -15.25
N LYS A 4 11.13 -9.86 -14.81
CA LYS A 4 11.63 -10.56 -13.61
C LYS A 4 13.07 -11.01 -13.80
N LYS A 5 13.39 -11.54 -15.00
CA LYS A 5 14.74 -11.93 -15.38
C LYS A 5 15.67 -10.71 -15.44
N TYR A 6 15.18 -9.58 -16.00
CA TYR A 6 15.95 -8.35 -16.08
C TYR A 6 16.32 -7.79 -14.70
N LEU A 7 15.40 -7.88 -13.74
CA LEU A 7 15.61 -7.45 -12.35
C LEU A 7 16.21 -8.55 -11.45
N GLU A 8 16.64 -9.66 -12.04
CA GLU A 8 17.20 -10.83 -11.33
C GLU A 8 16.28 -11.42 -10.25
N LEU A 9 14.99 -11.18 -10.31
CA LEU A 9 14.03 -11.63 -9.32
C LEU A 9 13.73 -13.14 -9.39
N ASP A 10 14.06 -13.78 -10.53
CA ASP A 10 13.81 -15.22 -10.72
C ASP A 10 14.88 -16.09 -10.04
N ASN A 11 16.07 -15.55 -9.76
CA ASN A 11 17.23 -16.30 -9.28
C ASN A 11 17.57 -16.10 -7.80
N LYS A 12 16.87 -15.20 -7.10
CA LYS A 12 17.15 -14.91 -5.68
C LYS A 12 16.02 -15.43 -4.78
N VAL A 13 16.41 -16.06 -3.70
CA VAL A 13 15.51 -16.44 -2.60
C VAL A 13 14.76 -15.19 -2.16
N ALA A 14 13.42 -15.26 -2.16
CA ALA A 14 12.52 -14.22 -1.69
C ALA A 14 12.18 -13.05 -2.63
N GLY A 15 12.42 -13.11 -3.95
CA GLY A 15 11.94 -12.07 -4.89
C GLY A 15 12.58 -10.70 -4.64
N GLN A 16 13.87 -10.66 -4.31
CA GLN A 16 14.68 -9.46 -4.17
C GLN A 16 15.70 -9.36 -5.30
N GLY A 17 16.00 -8.15 -5.75
CA GLY A 17 16.96 -7.87 -6.80
C GLY A 17 17.56 -6.49 -6.65
N GLU A 18 18.36 -6.09 -7.61
CA GLU A 18 18.95 -4.76 -7.69
C GLU A 18 18.71 -4.15 -9.07
N LEU A 19 18.56 -2.85 -9.12
CA LEU A 19 18.49 -2.06 -10.33
C LEU A 19 19.62 -1.04 -10.31
N GLU A 20 20.57 -1.18 -11.25
CA GLU A 20 21.71 -0.27 -11.41
C GLU A 20 21.34 0.88 -12.36
N LEU A 21 21.50 2.12 -11.90
CA LEU A 21 21.19 3.35 -12.64
C LEU A 21 22.44 4.17 -13.00
N GLY A 22 23.60 3.52 -13.21
CA GLY A 22 24.84 4.22 -13.55
C GLY A 22 25.49 4.88 -12.34
N GLY A 23 25.78 4.10 -11.31
CA GLY A 23 26.41 4.54 -10.07
C GLY A 23 25.43 4.77 -8.92
N ARG A 24 24.14 4.49 -9.13
CA ARG A 24 23.11 4.46 -8.08
C ARG A 24 22.33 3.16 -8.16
N LYS A 25 22.38 2.38 -7.11
CA LYS A 25 21.69 1.11 -7.01
C LYS A 25 20.41 1.24 -6.20
N LEU A 26 19.33 0.71 -6.74
CA LEU A 26 18.07 0.56 -6.02
C LEU A 26 17.89 -0.91 -5.63
N SER A 27 17.44 -1.17 -4.41
CA SER A 27 16.96 -2.51 -4.04
C SER A 27 15.56 -2.72 -4.57
N VAL A 28 15.33 -3.85 -5.23
CA VAL A 28 14.02 -4.21 -5.81
C VAL A 28 13.43 -5.36 -5.01
N VAL A 29 12.18 -5.23 -4.59
CA VAL A 29 11.45 -6.27 -3.87
C VAL A 29 10.17 -6.58 -4.63
N ALA A 30 9.94 -7.86 -4.95
CA ALA A 30 8.66 -8.30 -5.48
C ALA A 30 7.58 -8.23 -4.40
N THR A 31 6.52 -7.48 -4.67
CA THR A 31 5.43 -7.22 -3.71
C THR A 31 4.04 -7.54 -4.31
N PRO A 32 3.81 -8.77 -4.81
CA PRO A 32 2.51 -9.18 -5.34
C PRO A 32 1.43 -9.24 -4.26
N GLY A 33 0.18 -9.37 -4.73
CA GLY A 33 -0.99 -9.56 -3.86
C GLY A 33 -2.12 -8.57 -4.12
N LEU A 34 -1.83 -7.27 -4.34
CA LEU A 34 -2.79 -6.32 -4.91
C LEU A 34 -2.72 -6.33 -6.45
N SER A 35 -1.57 -6.66 -7.00
CA SER A 35 -1.31 -6.90 -8.41
C SER A 35 -0.21 -7.96 -8.53
N ASP A 36 -0.30 -8.84 -9.53
CA ASP A 36 0.61 -10.00 -9.72
C ASP A 36 2.05 -9.58 -10.00
N ASN A 37 2.22 -8.42 -10.63
CA ASN A 37 3.52 -7.91 -11.09
C ASN A 37 4.00 -6.70 -10.26
N ALA A 38 3.49 -6.51 -9.06
CA ALA A 38 3.88 -5.39 -8.23
C ALA A 38 5.31 -5.57 -7.70
N ILE A 39 6.05 -4.47 -7.70
CA ILE A 39 7.37 -4.35 -7.09
C ILE A 39 7.41 -3.10 -6.21
N SER A 40 8.31 -3.13 -5.23
CA SER A 40 8.70 -1.97 -4.44
C SER A 40 10.18 -1.71 -4.64
N LEU A 41 10.59 -0.45 -4.56
CA LEU A 41 11.97 -0.02 -4.77
C LEU A 41 12.44 0.73 -3.52
N TYR A 42 13.58 0.33 -2.98
CA TYR A 42 14.25 1.10 -1.93
C TYR A 42 15.49 1.79 -2.52
N ASP A 43 15.60 3.05 -2.24
CA ASP A 43 16.72 3.89 -2.66
C ASP A 43 17.60 4.24 -1.45
N PRO A 44 18.78 3.64 -1.32
CA PRO A 44 19.68 3.87 -0.19
C PRO A 44 20.35 5.25 -0.20
N TYR A 45 20.23 6.00 -1.30
CA TYR A 45 20.77 7.36 -1.37
C TYR A 45 19.85 8.39 -0.69
N SER A 46 18.55 8.17 -0.74
CA SER A 46 17.55 9.08 -0.18
C SER A 46 16.75 8.47 0.98
N ASP A 47 17.00 7.22 1.32
CA ASP A 47 16.24 6.44 2.31
C ASP A 47 14.73 6.40 2.03
N LEU A 48 14.37 6.41 0.73
CA LEU A 48 12.99 6.35 0.29
C LEU A 48 12.58 4.94 -0.12
N LEU A 49 11.41 4.52 0.33
CA LEU A 49 10.77 3.28 -0.09
C LEU A 49 9.58 3.58 -1.00
N PHE A 50 9.70 3.29 -2.28
CA PHE A 50 8.64 3.42 -3.28
C PHE A 50 7.85 2.12 -3.35
N THR A 51 6.64 2.12 -2.86
CA THR A 51 5.79 0.91 -2.81
C THR A 51 4.80 0.80 -3.96
N GLY A 52 4.71 1.81 -4.80
CA GLY A 52 3.84 1.80 -5.97
C GLY A 52 2.39 1.42 -5.62
N ASN A 53 1.89 0.36 -6.27
CA ASN A 53 0.55 -0.16 -6.03
C ASN A 53 0.48 -1.21 -4.90
N SER A 54 1.57 -1.51 -4.22
CA SER A 54 1.59 -2.52 -3.16
C SER A 54 1.16 -1.97 -1.81
N PHE A 55 1.49 -0.70 -1.52
CA PHE A 55 1.09 -0.02 -0.30
C PHE A 55 0.98 1.49 -0.56
N TYR A 56 -0.17 2.10 -0.30
CA TYR A 56 -0.46 3.51 -0.62
C TYR A 56 -1.65 4.02 0.21
N ALA A 57 -1.82 5.33 0.27
CA ALA A 57 -2.94 5.98 0.94
C ALA A 57 -4.27 5.76 0.17
N GLY A 58 -4.85 4.58 0.31
CA GLY A 58 -6.04 4.20 -0.44
C GLY A 58 -6.59 2.82 -0.12
N ARG A 59 -7.37 2.29 -1.06
CA ARG A 59 -8.04 1.00 -0.97
C ARG A 59 -7.10 -0.12 -1.38
N LEU A 60 -6.51 -0.80 -0.42
CA LEU A 60 -5.65 -1.97 -0.59
C LEU A 60 -6.51 -3.20 -0.86
N VAL A 61 -6.93 -3.36 -2.12
CA VAL A 61 -7.81 -4.46 -2.54
C VAL A 61 -6.98 -5.70 -2.81
N ILE A 62 -7.07 -6.66 -1.91
CA ILE A 62 -6.30 -7.89 -1.95
C ILE A 62 -6.90 -8.85 -2.99
N ARG A 63 -6.08 -9.29 -3.95
CA ARG A 63 -6.43 -10.29 -4.96
C ARG A 63 -5.88 -11.66 -4.59
N ASP A 64 -4.66 -11.69 -4.07
CA ASP A 64 -3.99 -12.88 -3.54
C ASP A 64 -3.56 -12.57 -2.11
N PHE A 65 -4.24 -13.18 -1.15
CA PHE A 65 -4.05 -12.90 0.26
C PHE A 65 -2.68 -13.36 0.77
N ASP A 66 -2.27 -14.56 0.42
CA ASP A 66 -1.01 -15.14 0.89
C ASP A 66 0.20 -14.43 0.25
N ALA A 67 0.09 -14.08 -1.02
CA ALA A 67 1.08 -13.27 -1.69
C ALA A 67 1.21 -11.89 -1.05
N TYR A 68 0.09 -11.24 -0.71
CA TYR A 68 0.11 -9.92 -0.09
C TYR A 68 0.68 -9.94 1.33
N LYS A 69 0.26 -10.91 2.14
CA LYS A 69 0.82 -11.15 3.47
C LYS A 69 2.34 -11.35 3.42
N SER A 70 2.81 -12.17 2.48
CA SER A 70 4.23 -12.40 2.28
C SER A 70 4.97 -11.14 1.78
N SER A 71 4.31 -10.31 0.99
CA SER A 71 4.86 -9.04 0.50
C SER A 71 5.04 -8.02 1.62
N LEU A 72 4.06 -7.86 2.49
CA LEU A 72 4.19 -6.99 3.67
C LEU A 72 5.30 -7.46 4.60
N LYS A 73 5.43 -8.78 4.81
CA LYS A 73 6.52 -9.35 5.61
C LYS A 73 7.88 -8.99 5.01
N ARG A 74 8.08 -9.15 3.68
CA ARG A 74 9.34 -8.77 3.01
C ARG A 74 9.65 -7.28 3.13
N LEU A 75 8.63 -6.42 3.03
CA LEU A 75 8.82 -4.98 3.21
C LEU A 75 9.25 -4.66 4.65
N LEU A 76 8.65 -5.27 5.65
CA LEU A 76 9.04 -5.08 7.06
C LEU A 76 10.45 -5.63 7.33
N GLU A 77 10.82 -6.77 6.76
CA GLU A 77 12.17 -7.32 6.85
C GLU A 77 13.20 -6.37 6.21
N LEU A 78 12.89 -5.79 5.05
CA LEU A 78 13.73 -4.77 4.42
C LEU A 78 13.89 -3.56 5.36
N THR A 79 12.78 -2.98 5.84
CA THR A 79 12.80 -1.75 6.65
C THR A 79 13.42 -1.94 8.03
N SER A 80 13.52 -3.17 8.54
CA SER A 80 14.25 -3.47 9.78
C SER A 80 15.78 -3.48 9.61
N ASN A 81 16.26 -3.58 8.37
CA ASN A 81 17.70 -3.69 8.06
C ASN A 81 18.29 -2.44 7.43
N VAL A 82 17.46 -1.49 7.01
CA VAL A 82 17.89 -0.24 6.37
C VAL A 82 17.09 0.95 6.92
N PRO A 83 17.66 2.15 6.96
CA PRO A 83 16.91 3.35 7.31
C PRO A 83 15.84 3.62 6.24
N VAL A 84 14.62 3.95 6.67
CA VAL A 84 13.56 4.39 5.76
C VAL A 84 13.00 5.70 6.29
N HIS A 85 13.27 6.78 5.56
CA HIS A 85 12.81 8.10 5.92
C HIS A 85 11.31 8.30 5.64
N MET A 86 10.85 7.80 4.49
CA MET A 86 9.41 7.80 4.14
C MET A 86 9.06 6.71 3.14
N ILE A 87 7.79 6.35 3.13
CA ILE A 87 7.21 5.41 2.18
C ILE A 87 6.33 6.20 1.20
N LEU A 88 6.53 5.99 -0.10
CA LEU A 88 5.80 6.66 -1.16
C LEU A 88 4.99 5.66 -1.98
N GLY A 89 3.67 5.73 -1.85
CA GLY A 89 2.74 4.93 -2.66
C GLY A 89 2.54 5.48 -4.06
N GLY A 90 1.92 4.71 -4.93
CA GLY A 90 1.68 5.08 -6.33
C GLY A 90 0.41 5.90 -6.57
N ARG A 91 -0.42 6.11 -5.54
CA ARG A 91 -1.69 6.84 -5.66
C ARG A 91 -2.22 7.30 -4.31
N ILE A 92 -3.19 8.23 -4.35
CA ILE A 92 -3.94 8.69 -3.18
C ILE A 92 -5.42 8.46 -3.47
N GLU A 93 -6.13 7.82 -2.55
CA GLU A 93 -7.58 7.63 -2.57
C GLU A 93 -8.23 8.03 -1.24
N MET A 94 -7.39 8.35 -0.22
CA MET A 94 -7.83 8.84 1.07
C MET A 94 -7.90 10.37 1.08
N SER A 95 -8.78 10.91 1.90
CA SER A 95 -8.74 12.32 2.29
C SER A 95 -7.81 12.50 3.49
N ASP A 96 -7.51 13.75 3.85
CA ASP A 96 -6.78 14.11 5.08
C ASP A 96 -7.59 13.87 6.37
N TYR A 97 -8.85 13.46 6.24
CA TYR A 97 -9.66 13.02 7.37
C TYR A 97 -9.43 11.53 7.64
N PRO A 98 -9.12 11.13 8.88
CA PRO A 98 -8.84 9.75 9.23
C PRO A 98 -9.92 8.76 8.80
N GLY A 99 -9.54 7.72 8.06
CA GLY A 99 -10.42 6.64 7.63
C GLY A 99 -11.41 6.98 6.53
N VAL A 100 -11.31 8.16 5.92
CA VAL A 100 -12.23 8.63 4.88
C VAL A 100 -11.56 8.61 3.51
N ASP A 101 -12.15 7.88 2.59
CA ASP A 101 -11.73 7.78 1.20
C ASP A 101 -12.71 8.45 0.23
N TYR A 102 -12.23 8.79 -0.95
CA TYR A 102 -13.07 9.33 -2.02
C TYR A 102 -13.85 8.22 -2.75
N ILE A 103 -15.01 8.59 -3.30
CA ILE A 103 -15.76 7.71 -4.20
C ILE A 103 -14.86 7.31 -5.38
N LEU A 104 -14.94 6.05 -5.78
CA LEU A 104 -14.17 5.53 -6.90
C LEU A 104 -14.39 6.40 -8.16
N ARG A 105 -13.29 6.78 -8.80
CA ARG A 105 -13.29 7.66 -10.00
C ARG A 105 -13.76 9.12 -9.75
N SER A 106 -13.80 9.57 -8.50
CA SER A 106 -14.05 10.98 -8.22
C SER A 106 -12.96 11.85 -8.85
N ASN A 107 -13.36 12.86 -9.62
CA ASN A 107 -12.47 13.87 -10.20
C ASN A 107 -12.30 15.09 -9.28
N TYR A 108 -13.15 15.23 -8.27
CA TYR A 108 -13.08 16.29 -7.28
C TYR A 108 -12.60 15.69 -5.95
N ARG A 109 -11.40 16.06 -5.54
CA ARG A 109 -10.74 15.53 -4.34
C ARG A 109 -10.11 16.65 -3.52
N PRO A 110 -10.92 17.54 -2.96
CA PRO A 110 -10.42 18.57 -2.07
C PRO A 110 -9.89 17.91 -0.80
N ARG A 111 -8.70 18.26 -0.34
CA ARG A 111 -8.12 17.70 0.87
C ARG A 111 -7.68 16.23 0.73
N GLU A 112 -6.99 15.90 -0.35
CA GLU A 112 -6.32 14.62 -0.46
C GLU A 112 -5.33 14.41 0.70
N ALA A 113 -5.21 13.16 1.16
CA ALA A 113 -4.19 12.76 2.12
C ALA A 113 -2.77 12.96 1.55
N SER A 114 -1.78 12.91 2.42
CA SER A 114 -0.39 12.85 1.98
C SER A 114 -0.11 11.60 1.16
N LEU A 115 0.71 11.73 0.11
CA LEU A 115 1.29 10.56 -0.58
C LEU A 115 2.25 9.80 0.34
N GLN A 116 2.86 10.52 1.27
CA GLN A 116 3.82 10.01 2.23
C GLN A 116 3.12 9.18 3.31
N LEU A 117 3.63 7.99 3.53
CA LEU A 117 3.30 7.11 4.64
C LEU A 117 4.57 6.87 5.49
N ASP A 118 4.38 6.45 6.72
CA ASP A 118 5.45 6.09 7.64
C ASP A 118 5.56 4.58 7.88
N LEU A 119 6.58 4.16 8.61
CA LEU A 119 6.78 2.76 8.97
C LEU A 119 5.66 2.23 9.86
N ALA A 120 5.11 3.05 10.75
CA ALA A 120 4.02 2.64 11.63
C ALA A 120 2.78 2.25 10.81
N ALA A 121 2.48 2.99 9.73
CA ALA A 121 1.40 2.64 8.81
C ALA A 121 1.64 1.29 8.10
N LEU A 122 2.89 0.98 7.72
CA LEU A 122 3.24 -0.32 7.12
C LEU A 122 3.09 -1.47 8.13
N GLU A 123 3.53 -1.27 9.38
CA GLU A 123 3.34 -2.22 10.48
C GLU A 123 1.86 -2.47 10.77
N ASP A 124 1.05 -1.40 10.80
CA ASP A 124 -0.39 -1.49 10.98
C ASP A 124 -1.07 -2.24 9.83
N ALA A 125 -0.65 -2.02 8.57
CA ALA A 125 -1.15 -2.77 7.43
C ALA A 125 -0.87 -4.27 7.59
N SER A 126 0.34 -4.64 7.99
CA SER A 126 0.70 -6.04 8.25
C SER A 126 -0.15 -6.64 9.38
N ARG A 127 -0.32 -5.92 10.47
CA ARG A 127 -1.13 -6.34 11.62
C ARG A 127 -2.60 -6.54 11.22
N ILE A 128 -3.16 -5.62 10.46
CA ILE A 128 -4.54 -5.71 9.97
C ILE A 128 -4.72 -6.92 9.04
N VAL A 129 -3.77 -7.16 8.13
CA VAL A 129 -3.82 -8.33 7.23
C VAL A 129 -3.75 -9.64 8.02
N LEU A 130 -2.95 -9.71 9.08
CA LEU A 130 -2.93 -10.87 9.97
C LEU A 130 -4.27 -11.08 10.68
N LEU A 131 -4.94 -10.01 11.13
CA LEU A 131 -6.26 -10.07 11.75
C LEU A 131 -7.36 -10.49 10.77
N VAL A 132 -7.28 -10.06 9.51
CA VAL A 132 -8.22 -10.49 8.45
C VAL A 132 -8.10 -11.99 8.17
N ASN A 133 -6.91 -12.54 8.28
CA ASN A 133 -6.61 -13.97 8.18
C ASN A 133 -7.31 -14.69 7.01
N GLY A 134 -7.30 -14.06 5.82
CA GLY A 134 -7.92 -14.58 4.60
C GLY A 134 -9.45 -14.44 4.53
N ALA A 135 -10.12 -14.01 5.57
CA ALA A 135 -11.56 -13.83 5.58
C ALA A 135 -12.00 -12.68 4.64
N LYS A 136 -13.22 -12.76 4.15
CA LYS A 136 -13.86 -11.64 3.44
C LYS A 136 -14.15 -10.52 4.44
N ASP A 137 -13.42 -9.39 4.31
CA ASP A 137 -13.48 -8.30 5.29
C ASP A 137 -13.06 -6.95 4.68
N ILE A 138 -13.46 -5.87 5.36
CA ILE A 138 -13.02 -4.49 5.11
C ILE A 138 -12.56 -3.92 6.45
N ARG A 139 -11.29 -3.55 6.54
CA ARG A 139 -10.69 -2.90 7.70
C ARG A 139 -10.24 -1.50 7.36
N ILE A 140 -10.71 -0.53 8.11
CA ILE A 140 -10.43 0.89 7.92
C ILE A 140 -9.31 1.30 8.85
N HIS A 141 -8.24 1.83 8.29
CA HIS A 141 -7.18 2.55 8.98
C HIS A 141 -7.27 4.04 8.66
N ASN A 142 -6.64 4.88 9.46
CA ASN A 142 -6.67 6.33 9.24
C ASN A 142 -6.15 6.74 7.85
N GLN A 143 -5.14 6.04 7.33
CA GLN A 143 -4.43 6.38 6.09
C GLN A 143 -4.70 5.43 4.93
N PHE A 144 -5.33 4.28 5.15
CA PHE A 144 -5.61 3.28 4.11
C PHE A 144 -6.78 2.36 4.51
N ILE A 145 -7.23 1.53 3.60
CA ILE A 145 -8.32 0.58 3.83
C ILE A 145 -7.90 -0.77 3.27
N VAL A 146 -7.83 -1.78 4.13
CA VAL A 146 -7.60 -3.17 3.70
C VAL A 146 -8.93 -3.79 3.28
N MET A 147 -8.99 -4.34 2.06
CA MET A 147 -10.18 -4.96 1.48
C MET A 147 -9.84 -6.35 0.96
N ASN A 148 -10.35 -7.40 1.59
CA ASN A 148 -10.15 -8.79 1.17
C ASN A 148 -11.46 -9.43 0.74
N GLY A 149 -11.47 -10.13 -0.42
CA GLY A 149 -12.64 -10.82 -0.95
C GLY A 149 -13.81 -9.91 -1.34
N VAL A 150 -13.59 -8.60 -1.49
CA VAL A 150 -14.59 -7.61 -1.87
C VAL A 150 -14.09 -6.76 -3.03
N GLY A 151 -15.04 -6.29 -3.86
CA GLY A 151 -14.69 -5.41 -4.98
C GLY A 151 -14.32 -3.99 -4.52
N ARG A 152 -13.52 -3.29 -5.33
CA ARG A 152 -13.06 -1.93 -5.04
C ARG A 152 -14.19 -0.93 -4.79
N GLY A 153 -15.32 -1.09 -5.47
CA GLY A 153 -16.51 -0.25 -5.32
C GLY A 153 -17.42 -0.63 -4.15
N ALA A 154 -17.09 -1.66 -3.35
CA ALA A 154 -17.94 -2.12 -2.25
C ALA A 154 -18.19 -1.03 -1.20
N ARG A 155 -17.33 -0.03 -1.11
CA ARG A 155 -17.46 1.11 -0.20
C ARG A 155 -18.31 2.27 -0.74
N ASP A 156 -18.59 2.29 -2.03
CA ASP A 156 -19.36 3.40 -2.63
C ASP A 156 -20.85 3.36 -2.23
N HIS A 157 -21.29 2.25 -1.66
CA HIS A 157 -22.65 2.02 -1.22
C HIS A 157 -22.74 1.80 0.30
N GLY A 158 -22.93 2.88 1.07
CA GLY A 158 -23.29 2.78 2.49
C GLY A 158 -22.21 3.09 3.52
N TRP A 159 -20.98 3.40 3.11
CA TRP A 159 -19.90 3.85 4.02
C TRP A 159 -19.67 5.36 3.93
N PRO A 160 -19.09 6.00 4.94
CA PRO A 160 -18.77 7.42 4.86
C PRO A 160 -17.69 7.66 3.81
N THR A 161 -18.11 7.82 2.58
CA THR A 161 -17.36 8.50 1.55
C THR A 161 -17.40 9.99 1.84
N TYR A 162 -16.34 10.71 1.45
CA TYR A 162 -16.31 12.15 1.63
C TYR A 162 -17.52 12.80 0.98
N THR A 163 -18.49 13.21 1.79
CA THR A 163 -19.47 14.22 1.44
C THR A 163 -19.39 15.30 2.52
N PRO A 164 -19.40 16.59 2.16
CA PRO A 164 -19.32 17.68 3.13
C PRO A 164 -20.35 17.58 4.26
N GLU A 165 -21.48 16.96 4.00
CA GLU A 165 -22.58 16.82 4.94
C GLU A 165 -22.35 15.70 5.97
N ARG A 166 -21.70 14.60 5.62
CA ARG A 166 -21.39 13.49 6.54
C ARG A 166 -20.27 13.80 7.51
N PHE A 167 -19.41 14.77 7.20
CA PHE A 167 -18.33 15.24 8.08
C PHE A 167 -18.84 15.89 9.37
N ARG A 168 -20.01 16.50 9.35
CA ARG A 168 -20.59 17.07 10.57
C ARG A 168 -20.97 16.00 11.59
N GLN A 169 -21.20 14.75 11.17
CA GLN A 169 -21.60 13.66 12.05
C GLN A 169 -20.44 12.85 12.64
N VAL A 170 -19.27 12.83 12.01
CA VAL A 170 -18.09 12.09 12.51
C VAL A 170 -17.36 12.85 13.65
N LYS A 171 -17.53 14.16 13.76
CA LYS A 171 -16.98 14.97 14.87
C LYS A 171 -17.72 14.82 16.21
N LEU A 172 -18.78 14.03 16.28
CA LEU A 172 -19.66 13.93 17.46
C LEU A 172 -19.68 12.54 18.12
N ARG A 173 -18.69 11.69 17.87
CA ARG A 173 -18.57 10.41 18.60
C ARG A 173 -17.14 10.18 19.09
#